data_e38f38360a0ba194795baf2dcf669b84
#
_entry.id   e38f38360a0ba194795baf2dcf669b84
#
_cell.length_a   1.000
_cell.length_b   1.000
_cell.length_c   1.000
_cell.angle_alpha   90.00
_cell.angle_beta   90.00
_cell.angle_gamma   90.00
#
_symmetry.space_group_name_H-M   'P 1'
#
loop_
_entity.id
_entity.type
_entity.pdbx_description
1 polymer ?
#
loop_
_entity_poly.entity_id
_entity_poly.type
_entity_poly.pdbx_seq_one_letter_code
_entity_poly.pdbx_strand_id
1 'polypeptide(L)'
;GTTIDKAGKPLLIYGKIELLIGLSAAFLSLLFSNFSPIYAWIYKALPELFFQTGFLKVALVFSLVLIPTILMGATLPIMAKYFVTENTHTGKQVGYLYSINTFGAAAGCLLAGYFLIEYFGVLQTAWIAAFVNIFIGILCILRVKKSEPANPINWSLPKLEPLSLQVENKNFIWIATSFLCGFTALAYEVVWTRMLVFGIGSTVYSFSLMLANFLFGITVGGLLIVPFFKRNFDFRLFLTLFQFGIGF
;
A
#
# COMPACT_ATOMS: atom_id res chain seq x y z
N GLY A 1 -0.89 -1.65 17.65
CA GLY A 1 0.32 -2.18 18.26
C GLY A 1 0.01 -3.22 19.32
N THR A 2 -0.67 -2.85 20.40
CA THR A 2 -0.89 -3.71 21.59
C THR A 2 -1.67 -5.01 21.36
N THR A 3 -2.54 -5.05 20.34
CA THR A 3 -3.34 -6.25 20.03
C THR A 3 -2.53 -7.28 19.23
N ILE A 4 -1.64 -6.82 18.36
CA ILE A 4 -0.77 -7.68 17.55
C ILE A 4 0.35 -8.30 18.40
N ASP A 5 0.78 -7.60 19.44
CA ASP A 5 1.86 -8.05 20.34
C ASP A 5 1.43 -9.17 21.26
N LYS A 6 0.15 -9.23 21.63
CA LYS A 6 -0.46 -10.31 22.44
C LYS A 6 -0.85 -11.54 21.60
N ALA A 7 -0.98 -11.40 20.28
CA ALA A 7 -1.35 -12.49 19.40
C ALA A 7 -0.08 -13.22 18.95
N GLY A 8 0.26 -14.32 19.60
CA GLY A 8 1.45 -15.14 19.33
C GLY A 8 1.54 -15.79 17.94
N LYS A 9 0.76 -15.33 16.93
CA LYS A 9 0.72 -15.92 15.58
C LYS A 9 0.53 -14.84 14.52
N PRO A 10 1.59 -14.09 14.12
CA PRO A 10 1.49 -13.01 13.13
C PRO A 10 0.97 -13.50 11.77
N LEU A 11 1.33 -14.70 11.33
CA LEU A 11 0.83 -15.30 10.09
C LEU A 11 -0.68 -15.53 10.11
N LEU A 12 -1.27 -15.84 11.26
CA LEU A 12 -2.73 -15.97 11.41
C LEU A 12 -3.44 -14.63 11.24
N ILE A 13 -2.84 -13.56 11.82
CA ILE A 13 -3.39 -12.21 11.68
C ILE A 13 -3.30 -11.75 10.24
N TYR A 14 -2.15 -11.98 9.60
CA TYR A 14 -1.96 -11.70 8.19
C TYR A 14 -3.03 -12.39 7.33
N GLY A 15 -3.22 -13.71 7.52
CA GLY A 15 -4.23 -14.46 6.78
C GLY A 15 -5.67 -13.94 7.00
N LYS A 16 -6.02 -13.52 8.22
CA LYS A 16 -7.33 -12.90 8.50
C LYS A 16 -7.48 -11.56 7.80
N ILE A 17 -6.44 -10.74 7.76
CA ILE A 17 -6.46 -9.44 7.07
C ILE A 17 -6.59 -9.64 5.57
N GLU A 18 -5.87 -10.58 4.97
CA GLU A 18 -6.02 -10.91 3.54
C GLU A 18 -7.44 -11.37 3.19
N LEU A 19 -8.07 -12.17 4.05
CA LEU A 19 -9.49 -12.53 3.89
C LEU A 19 -10.40 -11.30 3.95
N LEU A 20 -10.17 -10.39 4.90
CA LEU A 20 -10.96 -9.16 5.01
C LEU A 20 -10.75 -8.24 3.80
N ILE A 21 -9.54 -8.14 3.27
CA ILE A 21 -9.25 -7.40 2.03
C ILE A 21 -10.03 -8.00 0.87
N GLY A 22 -9.92 -9.32 0.67
CA GLY A 22 -10.63 -10.00 -0.42
C GLY A 22 -12.15 -9.88 -0.31
N LEU A 23 -12.70 -10.04 0.89
CA LEU A 23 -14.16 -9.89 1.12
C LEU A 23 -14.62 -8.44 0.92
N SER A 24 -13.86 -7.44 1.39
CA SER A 24 -14.18 -6.03 1.17
C SER A 24 -14.10 -5.65 -0.32
N ALA A 25 -13.10 -6.16 -1.05
CA ALA A 25 -12.97 -5.96 -2.49
C ALA A 25 -14.15 -6.62 -3.26
N ALA A 26 -14.55 -7.84 -2.88
CA ALA A 26 -15.70 -8.50 -3.44
C ALA A 26 -16.99 -7.71 -3.17
N PHE A 27 -17.17 -7.22 -1.95
CA PHE A 27 -18.32 -6.38 -1.58
C PHE A 27 -18.35 -5.08 -2.39
N LEU A 28 -17.23 -4.39 -2.54
CA LEU A 28 -17.14 -3.19 -3.36
C LEU A 28 -17.44 -3.49 -4.84
N SER A 29 -16.98 -4.62 -5.37
CA SER A 29 -17.28 -5.03 -6.74
C SER A 29 -18.78 -5.25 -6.95
N LEU A 30 -19.48 -5.87 -5.99
CA LEU A 30 -20.93 -6.01 -6.00
C LEU A 30 -21.64 -4.65 -5.90
N LEU A 31 -21.16 -3.78 -5.03
CA LEU A 31 -21.71 -2.44 -4.85
C LEU A 31 -21.60 -1.62 -6.14
N PHE A 32 -20.43 -1.62 -6.78
CA PHE A 32 -20.21 -0.89 -8.02
C PHE A 32 -20.94 -1.48 -9.21
N SER A 33 -21.14 -2.80 -9.29
CA SER A 33 -21.95 -3.41 -10.34
C SER A 33 -23.42 -3.00 -10.26
N ASN A 34 -23.91 -2.72 -9.04
CA ASN A 34 -25.27 -2.29 -8.78
C ASN A 34 -25.38 -0.78 -8.47
N PHE A 35 -24.36 -0.01 -8.84
CA PHE A 35 -24.28 1.40 -8.45
C PHE A 35 -25.41 2.25 -9.06
N SER A 36 -25.81 1.99 -10.31
CA SER A 36 -26.85 2.76 -11.00
C SER A 36 -28.18 2.79 -10.26
N PRO A 37 -28.78 1.67 -9.82
CA PRO A 37 -30.03 1.73 -9.07
C PRO A 37 -29.89 2.36 -7.69
N ILE A 38 -28.75 2.09 -7.01
CA ILE A 38 -28.45 2.70 -5.71
C ILE A 38 -28.30 4.21 -5.85
N TYR A 39 -27.58 4.66 -6.86
CA TYR A 39 -27.40 6.07 -7.17
C TYR A 39 -28.75 6.75 -7.49
N ALA A 40 -29.57 6.14 -8.31
CA ALA A 40 -30.89 6.65 -8.66
C ALA A 40 -31.81 6.78 -7.44
N TRP A 41 -31.75 5.83 -6.51
CA TRP A 41 -32.50 5.86 -5.26
C TRP A 41 -32.04 7.01 -4.35
N ILE A 42 -30.72 7.15 -4.13
CA ILE A 42 -30.15 8.24 -3.32
C ILE A 42 -30.46 9.61 -3.94
N TYR A 43 -30.36 9.71 -5.26
CA TYR A 43 -30.66 10.95 -5.98
C TYR A 43 -32.12 11.38 -5.80
N LYS A 44 -33.07 10.44 -5.83
CA LYS A 44 -34.49 10.71 -5.59
C LYS A 44 -34.80 11.08 -4.14
N ALA A 45 -34.05 10.47 -3.18
CA ALA A 45 -34.27 10.70 -1.76
C ALA A 45 -33.68 12.04 -1.26
N LEU A 46 -32.58 12.51 -1.87
CA LEU A 46 -31.84 13.68 -1.43
C LEU A 46 -31.40 14.57 -2.60
N PRO A 47 -32.33 15.13 -3.39
CA PRO A 47 -31.99 15.83 -4.62
C PRO A 47 -31.14 17.09 -4.39
N GLU A 48 -31.43 17.90 -3.36
CA GLU A 48 -30.72 19.14 -3.10
C GLU A 48 -29.29 18.91 -2.56
N LEU A 49 -29.10 17.88 -1.74
CA LEU A 49 -27.81 17.57 -1.14
C LEU A 49 -26.81 17.02 -2.18
N PHE A 50 -27.33 16.32 -3.19
CA PHE A 50 -26.51 15.70 -4.23
C PHE A 50 -26.06 16.67 -5.32
N PHE A 51 -26.86 17.68 -5.62
CA PHE A 51 -26.52 18.70 -6.64
C PHE A 51 -25.49 19.72 -6.14
N GLN A 52 -25.55 20.09 -4.87
CA GLN A 52 -24.68 21.14 -4.34
C GLN A 52 -23.27 20.66 -3.95
N THR A 53 -23.04 19.35 -3.80
CA THR A 53 -21.72 18.89 -3.29
C THR A 53 -21.18 17.67 -4.05
N GLY A 54 -20.47 17.92 -5.16
CA GLY A 54 -19.55 16.91 -5.72
C GLY A 54 -18.62 16.32 -4.66
N PHE A 55 -18.35 17.08 -3.60
CA PHE A 55 -17.61 16.68 -2.41
C PHE A 55 -18.23 15.47 -1.69
N LEU A 56 -19.56 15.40 -1.54
CA LEU A 56 -20.20 14.26 -0.86
C LEU A 56 -19.99 12.94 -1.60
N LYS A 57 -20.04 12.96 -2.94
CA LYS A 57 -19.78 11.79 -3.79
C LYS A 57 -18.35 11.31 -3.60
N VAL A 58 -17.40 12.25 -3.66
CA VAL A 58 -15.97 11.94 -3.46
C VAL A 58 -15.74 11.40 -2.07
N ALA A 59 -16.30 12.03 -1.03
CA ALA A 59 -16.16 11.58 0.35
C ALA A 59 -16.75 10.18 0.58
N LEU A 60 -17.88 9.88 -0.03
CA LEU A 60 -18.51 8.55 0.07
C LEU A 60 -17.64 7.46 -0.59
N VAL A 61 -17.21 7.67 -1.84
CA VAL A 61 -16.34 6.74 -2.55
C VAL A 61 -15.02 6.57 -1.83
N PHE A 62 -14.42 7.68 -1.37
CA PHE A 62 -13.19 7.67 -0.57
C PHE A 62 -13.36 6.83 0.70
N SER A 63 -14.44 7.02 1.44
CA SER A 63 -14.70 6.28 2.69
C SER A 63 -14.90 4.79 2.45
N LEU A 64 -15.54 4.40 1.35
CA LEU A 64 -15.73 3.00 0.97
C LEU A 64 -14.42 2.32 0.60
N VAL A 65 -13.56 2.99 -0.16
CA VAL A 65 -12.26 2.47 -0.60
C VAL A 65 -11.24 2.50 0.55
N LEU A 66 -11.42 3.39 1.53
CA LEU A 66 -10.51 3.54 2.66
C LEU A 66 -10.40 2.25 3.51
N ILE A 67 -11.47 1.48 3.63
CA ILE A 67 -11.49 0.25 4.42
C ILE A 67 -10.46 -0.77 3.90
N PRO A 68 -10.53 -1.25 2.64
CA PRO A 68 -9.52 -2.18 2.12
C PRO A 68 -8.12 -1.58 2.08
N THR A 69 -7.96 -0.28 1.80
CA THR A 69 -6.63 0.34 1.75
C THR A 69 -5.94 0.43 3.11
N ILE A 70 -6.68 0.69 4.19
CA ILE A 70 -6.13 0.62 5.56
C ILE A 70 -5.68 -0.82 5.88
N LEU A 71 -6.47 -1.81 5.52
CA LEU A 71 -6.11 -3.22 5.72
C LEU A 71 -4.84 -3.59 4.94
N MET A 72 -4.74 -3.17 3.67
CA MET A 72 -3.54 -3.35 2.85
C MET A 72 -2.31 -2.68 3.48
N GLY A 73 -2.45 -1.47 4.02
CA GLY A 73 -1.36 -0.78 4.72
C GLY A 73 -0.85 -1.52 5.95
N ALA A 74 -1.70 -2.33 6.60
CA ALA A 74 -1.33 -3.12 7.77
C ALA A 74 -0.58 -4.43 7.41
N THR A 75 -0.66 -4.93 6.17
CA THR A 75 -0.10 -6.23 5.78
C THR A 75 1.42 -6.26 5.86
N LEU A 76 2.11 -5.23 5.36
CA LEU A 76 3.56 -5.18 5.34
C LEU A 76 4.20 -5.18 6.75
N PRO A 77 3.75 -4.37 7.72
CA PRO A 77 4.24 -4.43 9.10
C PRO A 77 4.06 -5.80 9.75
N ILE A 78 2.96 -6.49 9.45
CA ILE A 78 2.68 -7.82 10.03
C ILE A 78 3.60 -8.87 9.41
N MET A 79 3.82 -8.80 8.10
CA MET A 79 4.77 -9.69 7.42
C MET A 79 6.21 -9.42 7.86
N ALA A 80 6.59 -8.16 8.06
CA ALA A 80 7.89 -7.82 8.63
C ALA A 80 8.08 -8.46 10.01
N LYS A 81 7.05 -8.42 10.85
CA LYS A 81 7.08 -9.10 12.17
C LYS A 81 7.23 -10.62 12.07
N TYR A 82 6.73 -11.25 11.02
CA TYR A 82 6.88 -12.68 10.81
C TYR A 82 8.27 -13.08 10.29
N PHE A 83 8.85 -12.27 9.38
CA PHE A 83 10.10 -12.58 8.70
C PHE A 83 11.35 -12.09 9.42
N VAL A 84 11.25 -11.02 10.20
CA VAL A 84 12.40 -10.43 10.88
C VAL A 84 12.67 -11.19 12.17
N THR A 85 13.72 -11.98 12.19
CA THR A 85 14.30 -12.57 13.39
C THR A 85 15.27 -11.58 14.06
N GLU A 86 15.35 -11.60 15.39
CA GLU A 86 16.21 -10.73 16.21
C GLU A 86 17.71 -10.95 15.92
N ASN A 87 18.17 -10.54 14.77
CA ASN A 87 19.57 -10.52 14.40
C ASN A 87 19.98 -9.14 13.89
N THR A 88 21.25 -8.82 13.98
CA THR A 88 21.91 -7.55 13.62
C THR A 88 21.60 -7.00 12.21
N HIS A 89 20.71 -7.63 11.44
CA HIS A 89 20.40 -7.29 10.05
C HIS A 89 18.92 -6.94 9.79
N THR A 90 18.18 -6.51 10.81
CA THR A 90 16.74 -6.18 10.71
C THR A 90 16.42 -5.23 9.54
N GLY A 91 17.21 -4.17 9.37
CA GLY A 91 16.99 -3.20 8.28
C GLY A 91 17.11 -3.81 6.89
N LYS A 92 18.05 -4.77 6.69
CA LYS A 92 18.22 -5.47 5.42
C LYS A 92 17.03 -6.38 5.11
N GLN A 93 16.53 -7.11 6.10
CA GLN A 93 15.40 -8.03 5.93
C GLN A 93 14.11 -7.27 5.62
N VAL A 94 13.86 -6.16 6.32
CA VAL A 94 12.71 -5.28 6.07
C VAL A 94 12.81 -4.65 4.68
N GLY A 95 13.99 -4.14 4.30
CA GLY A 95 14.22 -3.56 2.98
C GLY A 95 13.98 -4.57 1.84
N TYR A 96 14.45 -5.81 2.00
CA TYR A 96 14.22 -6.87 1.03
C TYR A 96 12.73 -7.25 0.91
N LEU A 97 12.03 -7.40 2.03
CA LEU A 97 10.61 -7.69 2.06
C LEU A 97 9.79 -6.56 1.38
N TYR A 98 10.13 -5.32 1.70
CA TYR A 98 9.51 -4.15 1.09
C TYR A 98 9.73 -4.13 -0.43
N SER A 99 10.95 -4.40 -0.89
CA SER A 99 11.28 -4.40 -2.32
C SER A 99 10.53 -5.50 -3.07
N ILE A 100 10.42 -6.71 -2.52
CA ILE A 100 9.65 -7.79 -3.14
C ILE A 100 8.16 -7.43 -3.19
N ASN A 101 7.59 -6.89 -2.11
CA ASN A 101 6.20 -6.46 -2.08
C ASN A 101 5.92 -5.39 -3.13
N THR A 102 6.80 -4.40 -3.25
CA THR A 102 6.67 -3.30 -4.22
C THR A 102 6.87 -3.80 -5.66
N PHE A 103 7.77 -4.75 -5.88
CA PHE A 103 7.93 -5.41 -7.19
C PHE A 103 6.66 -6.17 -7.59
N GLY A 104 6.06 -6.91 -6.65
CA GLY A 104 4.78 -7.59 -6.86
C GLY A 104 3.66 -6.62 -7.23
N ALA A 105 3.61 -5.46 -6.57
CA ALA A 105 2.65 -4.40 -6.90
C ALA A 105 2.87 -3.83 -8.31
N ALA A 106 4.12 -3.58 -8.72
CA ALA A 106 4.46 -3.13 -10.07
C ALA A 106 4.01 -4.15 -11.14
N ALA A 107 4.33 -5.44 -10.92
CA ALA A 107 3.90 -6.52 -11.81
C ALA A 107 2.37 -6.64 -11.86
N GLY A 108 1.70 -6.52 -10.72
CA GLY A 108 0.24 -6.51 -10.62
C GLY A 108 -0.41 -5.36 -11.38
N CYS A 109 0.16 -4.15 -11.33
CA CYS A 109 -0.32 -3.00 -12.10
C CYS A 109 -0.23 -3.24 -13.62
N LEU A 110 0.89 -3.76 -14.10
CA LEU A 110 1.05 -4.08 -15.52
C LEU A 110 0.11 -5.20 -15.96
N LEU A 111 0.04 -6.27 -15.19
CA LEU A 111 -0.84 -7.40 -15.48
C LEU A 111 -2.31 -6.98 -15.50
N ALA A 112 -2.75 -6.21 -14.50
CA ALA A 112 -4.11 -5.73 -14.43
C ALA A 112 -4.43 -4.77 -15.56
N GLY A 113 -3.60 -3.75 -15.82
CA GLY A 113 -3.89 -2.70 -16.79
C GLY A 113 -3.82 -3.14 -18.23
N TYR A 114 -2.84 -3.97 -18.59
CA TYR A 114 -2.60 -4.36 -19.99
C TYR A 114 -3.21 -5.70 -20.38
N PHE A 115 -3.51 -6.57 -19.42
CA PHE A 115 -4.04 -7.89 -19.73
C PHE A 115 -5.42 -8.12 -19.11
N LEU A 116 -5.55 -8.07 -17.78
CA LEU A 116 -6.79 -8.49 -17.15
C LEU A 116 -7.97 -7.57 -17.49
N ILE A 117 -7.77 -6.25 -17.44
CA ILE A 117 -8.85 -5.29 -17.76
C ILE A 117 -9.20 -5.34 -19.24
N GLU A 118 -8.23 -5.54 -20.12
CA GLU A 118 -8.46 -5.64 -21.55
C GLU A 118 -9.26 -6.88 -21.92
N TYR A 119 -8.90 -8.05 -21.37
CA TYR A 119 -9.55 -9.33 -21.74
C TYR A 119 -10.82 -9.61 -20.95
N PHE A 120 -10.88 -9.23 -19.70
CA PHE A 120 -11.97 -9.59 -18.79
C PHE A 120 -12.83 -8.39 -18.36
N GLY A 121 -12.34 -7.15 -18.58
CA GLY A 121 -13.00 -5.95 -18.07
C GLY A 121 -12.72 -5.69 -16.60
N VAL A 122 -13.13 -4.51 -16.14
CA VAL A 122 -12.81 -4.00 -14.78
C VAL A 122 -13.41 -4.86 -13.68
N LEU A 123 -14.68 -5.26 -13.84
CA LEU A 123 -15.42 -5.99 -12.80
C LEU A 123 -14.85 -7.39 -12.57
N GLN A 124 -14.60 -8.14 -13.63
CA GLN A 124 -14.02 -9.49 -13.53
C GLN A 124 -12.59 -9.43 -13.00
N THR A 125 -11.80 -8.43 -13.40
CA THR A 125 -10.46 -8.21 -12.85
C THR A 125 -10.51 -7.97 -11.34
N ALA A 126 -11.47 -7.18 -10.85
CA ALA A 126 -11.65 -6.96 -9.43
C ALA A 126 -12.03 -8.26 -8.68
N TRP A 127 -12.88 -9.10 -9.28
CA TRP A 127 -13.19 -10.42 -8.73
C TRP A 127 -11.97 -11.34 -8.67
N ILE A 128 -11.15 -11.37 -9.73
CA ILE A 128 -9.90 -12.15 -9.75
C ILE A 128 -8.98 -11.71 -8.62
N ALA A 129 -8.79 -10.41 -8.46
CA ALA A 129 -7.96 -9.86 -7.38
C ALA A 129 -8.50 -10.22 -5.99
N ALA A 130 -9.82 -10.10 -5.78
CA ALA A 130 -10.47 -10.50 -4.52
C ALA A 130 -10.26 -11.98 -4.22
N PHE A 131 -10.38 -12.84 -5.23
CA PHE A 131 -10.15 -14.28 -5.12
C PHE A 131 -8.71 -14.62 -4.73
N VAL A 132 -7.74 -13.93 -5.32
CA VAL A 132 -6.32 -14.12 -4.99
C VAL A 132 -6.06 -13.78 -3.51
N ASN A 133 -6.60 -12.67 -3.00
CA ASN A 133 -6.45 -12.30 -1.59
C ASN A 133 -7.12 -13.32 -0.66
N ILE A 134 -8.33 -13.77 -0.99
CA ILE A 134 -9.02 -14.83 -0.22
C ILE A 134 -8.19 -16.10 -0.20
N PHE A 135 -7.66 -16.52 -1.35
CA PHE A 135 -6.84 -17.71 -1.48
C PHE A 135 -5.56 -17.61 -0.63
N ILE A 136 -4.84 -16.49 -0.68
CA ILE A 136 -3.66 -16.23 0.15
C ILE A 136 -4.04 -16.27 1.63
N GLY A 137 -5.15 -15.62 2.01
CA GLY A 137 -5.64 -15.62 3.38
C GLY A 137 -5.91 -17.03 3.92
N ILE A 138 -6.61 -17.87 3.13
CA ILE A 138 -6.88 -19.27 3.48
C ILE A 138 -5.58 -20.06 3.60
N LEU A 139 -4.65 -19.93 2.65
CA LEU A 139 -3.38 -20.64 2.70
C LEU A 139 -2.58 -20.29 3.95
N CYS A 140 -2.52 -19.02 4.34
CA CYS A 140 -1.83 -18.58 5.54
C CYS A 140 -2.45 -19.19 6.81
N ILE A 141 -3.77 -19.21 6.91
CA ILE A 141 -4.50 -19.78 8.05
C ILE A 141 -4.28 -21.31 8.15
N LEU A 142 -4.31 -22.01 7.03
CA LEU A 142 -4.09 -23.45 6.98
C LEU A 142 -2.65 -23.82 7.36
N ARG A 143 -1.67 -23.00 6.95
CA ARG A 143 -0.25 -23.19 7.32
C ARG A 143 -0.03 -23.04 8.82
N VAL A 144 -0.70 -22.10 9.47
CA VAL A 144 -0.59 -21.92 10.94
C VAL A 144 -1.12 -23.12 11.71
N LYS A 145 -2.18 -23.77 11.24
CA LYS A 145 -2.72 -25.00 11.89
C LYS A 145 -1.74 -26.19 11.84
N LYS A 146 -0.82 -26.19 10.88
CA LYS A 146 0.14 -27.28 10.64
C LYS A 146 1.52 -27.03 11.28
N SER A 147 1.81 -25.81 11.69
CA SER A 147 3.07 -25.42 12.33
C SER A 147 2.92 -25.49 13.85
N GLU A 148 3.87 -26.13 14.53
CA GLU A 148 3.99 -26.05 15.99
C GLU A 148 4.10 -24.59 16.45
N PRO A 149 3.74 -24.30 17.72
CA PRO A 149 3.77 -22.94 18.22
C PRO A 149 5.20 -22.41 18.09
N ALA A 150 5.38 -21.45 17.21
CA ALA A 150 6.61 -20.69 17.18
C ALA A 150 6.83 -20.14 18.59
N ASN A 151 8.03 -20.35 19.15
CA ASN A 151 8.44 -19.73 20.40
C ASN A 151 7.96 -18.29 20.38
N PRO A 152 7.28 -17.82 21.43
CA PRO A 152 6.86 -16.43 21.51
C PRO A 152 8.14 -15.59 21.44
N ILE A 153 8.39 -15.02 20.26
CA ILE A 153 9.46 -14.04 20.11
C ILE A 153 9.08 -12.92 21.06
N ASN A 154 9.91 -12.73 22.06
CA ASN A 154 9.69 -11.74 23.12
C ASN A 154 9.97 -10.35 22.51
N TRP A 155 9.03 -9.89 21.66
CA TRP A 155 9.03 -8.54 21.14
C TRP A 155 8.64 -7.60 22.29
N SER A 156 9.61 -7.24 23.08
CA SER A 156 9.57 -5.93 23.69
C SER A 156 9.76 -4.93 22.55
N LEU A 157 8.66 -4.58 21.85
CA LEU A 157 8.67 -3.29 21.18
C LEU A 157 9.25 -2.30 22.18
N PRO A 158 10.23 -1.47 21.80
CA PRO A 158 10.54 -0.31 22.62
C PRO A 158 9.17 0.26 22.95
N LYS A 159 8.82 0.32 24.26
CA LYS A 159 7.60 0.97 24.69
C LYS A 159 7.53 2.21 23.84
N LEU A 160 6.53 2.27 22.95
CA LEU A 160 6.16 3.54 22.39
C LEU A 160 5.78 4.32 23.64
N GLU A 161 6.78 4.90 24.27
CA GLU A 161 6.55 6.03 25.13
C GLU A 161 5.63 6.92 24.34
N PRO A 162 4.51 7.35 24.90
CA PRO A 162 3.60 8.23 24.19
C PRO A 162 4.54 9.20 23.49
N LEU A 163 4.47 9.22 22.15
CA LEU A 163 5.35 10.02 21.32
C LEU A 163 5.24 11.42 21.91
N SER A 164 5.98 11.65 22.98
CA SER A 164 6.27 12.99 23.43
C SER A 164 7.04 13.53 22.23
N LEU A 165 6.28 14.09 21.27
CA LEU A 165 6.80 14.96 20.26
C LEU A 165 7.42 16.15 20.99
N GLN A 166 8.47 15.90 21.78
CA GLN A 166 9.53 16.87 21.94
C GLN A 166 10.15 16.95 20.55
N VAL A 167 9.39 17.60 19.68
CA VAL A 167 9.90 18.04 18.40
C VAL A 167 10.92 19.11 18.75
N GLU A 168 12.13 18.67 19.14
CA GLU A 168 13.27 19.53 19.10
C GLU A 168 13.27 20.20 17.72
N ASN A 169 13.46 21.49 17.67
CA ASN A 169 13.38 22.29 16.43
C ASN A 169 14.18 21.66 15.27
N LYS A 170 15.21 20.85 15.57
CA LYS A 170 15.98 20.04 14.61
C LYS A 170 15.18 18.91 13.95
N ASN A 171 14.24 18.30 14.63
CA ASN A 171 13.46 17.18 14.09
C ASN A 171 12.32 17.65 13.19
N PHE A 172 11.82 18.86 13.39
CA PHE A 172 10.77 19.44 12.57
C PHE A 172 11.18 19.57 11.10
N ILE A 173 12.42 19.98 10.82
CA ILE A 173 12.94 20.11 9.45
C ILE A 173 12.91 18.76 8.72
N TRP A 174 13.32 17.67 9.39
CA TRP A 174 13.31 16.33 8.75
C TRP A 174 11.90 15.81 8.50
N ILE A 175 10.97 16.07 9.40
CA ILE A 175 9.55 15.71 9.23
C ILE A 175 8.95 16.52 8.07
N ALA A 176 9.20 17.83 8.02
CA ALA A 176 8.72 18.68 6.94
C ALA A 176 9.33 18.28 5.58
N THR A 177 10.62 17.96 5.54
CA THR A 177 11.29 17.47 4.33
C THR A 177 10.67 16.16 3.85
N SER A 178 10.44 15.19 4.74
CA SER A 178 9.80 13.93 4.39
C SER A 178 8.37 14.12 3.86
N PHE A 179 7.61 15.02 4.46
CA PHE A 179 6.27 15.38 3.98
C PHE A 179 6.31 15.99 2.58
N LEU A 180 7.20 16.96 2.36
CA LEU A 180 7.35 17.62 1.06
C LEU A 180 7.83 16.64 -0.01
N CYS A 181 8.76 15.74 0.30
CA CYS A 181 9.20 14.70 -0.63
C CYS A 181 8.05 13.78 -1.06
N GLY A 182 7.23 13.31 -0.11
CA GLY A 182 6.07 12.51 -0.42
C GLY A 182 5.01 13.28 -1.23
N PHE A 183 4.76 14.53 -0.87
CA PHE A 183 3.83 15.40 -1.59
C PHE A 183 4.26 15.61 -3.05
N THR A 184 5.53 15.98 -3.27
CA THR A 184 6.05 16.20 -4.63
C THR A 184 6.08 14.91 -5.46
N ALA A 185 6.43 13.77 -4.86
CA ALA A 185 6.42 12.48 -5.54
C ALA A 185 5.03 12.12 -6.09
N LEU A 186 3.99 12.26 -5.26
CA LEU A 186 2.61 12.01 -5.69
C LEU A 186 2.10 13.07 -6.68
N ALA A 187 2.52 14.33 -6.55
CA ALA A 187 2.20 15.36 -7.53
C ALA A 187 2.79 15.02 -8.90
N TYR A 188 4.05 14.58 -8.99
CA TYR A 188 4.67 14.12 -10.22
C TYR A 188 3.94 12.91 -10.82
N GLU A 189 3.52 11.95 -10.00
CA GLU A 189 2.75 10.79 -10.46
C GLU A 189 1.48 11.22 -11.21
N VAL A 190 0.72 12.15 -10.65
CA VAL A 190 -0.49 12.69 -11.28
C VAL A 190 -0.18 13.43 -12.57
N VAL A 191 0.83 14.31 -12.57
CA VAL A 191 1.23 15.10 -13.75
C VAL A 191 1.69 14.18 -14.88
N TRP A 192 2.58 13.24 -14.61
CA TRP A 192 3.13 12.33 -15.60
C TRP A 192 2.07 11.37 -16.14
N THR A 193 1.13 10.91 -15.31
CA THR A 193 -0.02 10.15 -15.79
C THR A 193 -0.81 10.95 -16.82
N ARG A 194 -1.05 12.24 -16.56
CA ARG A 194 -1.75 13.12 -17.52
C ARG A 194 -0.96 13.31 -18.80
N MET A 195 0.35 13.48 -18.73
CA MET A 195 1.21 13.60 -19.91
C MET A 195 1.21 12.31 -20.74
N LEU A 196 1.28 11.14 -20.09
CA LEU A 196 1.24 9.86 -20.80
C LEU A 196 -0.09 9.61 -21.51
N VAL A 197 -1.21 10.12 -20.99
CA VAL A 197 -2.51 10.01 -21.66
C VAL A 197 -2.49 10.66 -23.05
N PHE A 198 -1.77 11.77 -23.24
CA PHE A 198 -1.63 12.41 -24.56
C PHE A 198 -0.87 11.53 -25.54
N GLY A 199 0.13 10.76 -25.07
CA GLY A 199 0.93 9.89 -25.93
C GLY A 199 0.27 8.53 -26.21
N ILE A 200 -0.34 7.92 -25.20
CA ILE A 200 -0.89 6.55 -25.24
C ILE A 200 -2.37 6.54 -25.65
N GLY A 201 -3.08 7.66 -25.43
CA GLY A 201 -4.52 7.78 -25.78
C GLY A 201 -5.48 7.07 -24.83
N SER A 202 -4.99 6.36 -23.79
CA SER A 202 -5.80 5.63 -22.83
C SER A 202 -5.42 5.97 -21.39
N THR A 203 -6.40 6.33 -20.58
CA THR A 203 -6.21 6.64 -19.16
C THR A 203 -5.79 5.42 -18.34
N VAL A 204 -6.33 4.24 -18.64
CA VAL A 204 -6.04 2.99 -17.92
C VAL A 204 -4.60 2.56 -18.16
N TYR A 205 -4.16 2.51 -19.40
CA TYR A 205 -2.79 2.12 -19.74
C TYR A 205 -1.75 3.13 -19.21
N SER A 206 -2.03 4.41 -19.35
CA SER A 206 -1.15 5.48 -18.87
C SER A 206 -0.97 5.42 -17.35
N PHE A 207 -2.06 5.24 -16.61
CA PHE A 207 -2.02 5.10 -15.16
C PHE A 207 -1.26 3.83 -14.74
N SER A 208 -1.56 2.69 -15.36
CA SER A 208 -0.91 1.42 -15.04
C SER A 208 0.58 1.44 -15.33
N LEU A 209 0.99 2.04 -16.45
CA LEU A 209 2.40 2.19 -16.80
C LEU A 209 3.13 3.12 -15.84
N MET A 210 2.52 4.28 -15.52
CA MET A 210 3.12 5.25 -14.61
C MET A 210 3.31 4.67 -13.22
N LEU A 211 2.28 4.04 -12.68
CA LEU A 211 2.32 3.42 -11.36
C LEU A 211 3.33 2.27 -11.32
N ALA A 212 3.38 1.43 -12.36
CA ALA A 212 4.37 0.36 -12.45
C ALA A 212 5.80 0.87 -12.50
N ASN A 213 6.08 1.92 -13.29
CA ASN A 213 7.41 2.55 -13.34
C ASN A 213 7.81 3.16 -11.99
N PHE A 214 6.88 3.84 -11.32
CA PHE A 214 7.12 4.42 -10.01
C PHE A 214 7.46 3.34 -8.97
N LEU A 215 6.67 2.27 -8.90
CA LEU A 215 6.90 1.14 -8.01
C LEU A 215 8.20 0.39 -8.35
N PHE A 216 8.50 0.23 -9.63
CA PHE A 216 9.75 -0.37 -10.07
C PHE A 216 10.96 0.48 -9.64
N GLY A 217 10.88 1.80 -9.80
CA GLY A 217 11.89 2.73 -9.31
C GLY A 217 12.12 2.62 -7.80
N ILE A 218 11.06 2.55 -7.00
CA ILE A 218 11.12 2.32 -5.55
C ILE A 218 11.80 0.97 -5.25
N THR A 219 11.44 -0.09 -5.97
CA THR A 219 12.01 -1.43 -5.79
C THR A 219 13.52 -1.42 -6.03
N VAL A 220 13.94 -0.90 -7.19
CA VAL A 220 15.36 -0.83 -7.57
C VAL A 220 16.13 0.07 -6.61
N GLY A 221 15.61 1.26 -6.30
CA GLY A 221 16.22 2.19 -5.35
C GLY A 221 16.38 1.56 -3.95
N GLY A 222 15.35 0.87 -3.47
CA GLY A 222 15.40 0.14 -2.19
C GLY A 222 16.45 -0.96 -2.17
N LEU A 223 16.57 -1.75 -3.25
CA LEU A 223 17.60 -2.80 -3.35
C LEU A 223 19.02 -2.23 -3.45
N LEU A 224 19.19 -1.15 -4.20
CA LEU A 224 20.49 -0.51 -4.38
C LEU A 224 21.04 0.11 -3.09
N ILE A 225 20.16 0.61 -2.20
CA ILE A 225 20.62 1.25 -0.95
C ILE A 225 21.00 0.24 0.14
N VAL A 226 20.49 -1.00 0.08
CA VAL A 226 20.73 -2.03 1.12
C VAL A 226 22.23 -2.30 1.40
N PRO A 227 23.14 -2.38 0.41
CA PRO A 227 24.57 -2.59 0.65
C PRO A 227 25.24 -1.42 1.39
N PHE A 228 24.71 -0.20 1.24
CA PHE A 228 25.31 1.02 1.82
C PHE A 228 25.03 1.16 3.32
N PHE A 229 24.03 0.48 3.87
CA PHE A 229 23.77 0.45 5.32
C PHE A 229 24.94 -0.14 6.15
N LYS A 230 25.87 -0.84 5.52
CA LYS A 230 27.05 -1.41 6.18
C LYS A 230 28.26 -0.46 6.24
N ARG A 231 28.24 0.64 5.52
CA ARG A 231 29.33 1.61 5.45
C ARG A 231 28.98 2.85 6.28
N ASN A 232 29.96 3.41 6.98
CA ASN A 232 29.84 4.76 7.59
C ASN A 232 29.71 5.80 6.48
N PHE A 233 28.52 5.95 5.93
CA PHE A 233 28.21 6.88 4.86
C PHE A 233 27.62 8.16 5.45
N ASP A 234 28.00 9.30 4.92
CA ASP A 234 27.34 10.56 5.25
C ASP A 234 25.97 10.63 4.52
N PHE A 235 24.93 10.15 5.23
CA PHE A 235 23.57 10.12 4.71
C PHE A 235 23.05 11.50 4.29
N ARG A 236 23.60 12.59 4.83
CA ARG A 236 23.18 13.96 4.49
C ARG A 236 23.58 14.31 3.07
N LEU A 237 24.85 14.06 2.73
CA LEU A 237 25.37 14.29 1.38
C LEU A 237 24.60 13.45 0.36
N PHE A 238 24.32 12.18 0.69
CA PHE A 238 23.63 11.24 -0.18
C PHE A 238 22.18 11.70 -0.45
N LEU A 239 21.43 12.09 0.58
CA LEU A 239 20.09 12.66 0.43
C LEU A 239 20.08 13.92 -0.44
N THR A 240 21.06 14.83 -0.23
CA THR A 240 21.17 16.06 -1.03
C THR A 240 21.40 15.76 -2.51
N LEU A 241 22.32 14.83 -2.82
CA LEU A 241 22.61 14.44 -4.20
C LEU A 241 21.40 13.78 -4.89
N PHE A 242 20.65 12.92 -4.17
CA PHE A 242 19.44 12.32 -4.74
C PHE A 242 18.35 13.35 -4.98
N GLN A 243 18.10 14.25 -4.06
CA GLN A 243 17.11 15.32 -4.25
C GLN A 243 17.49 16.25 -5.41
N PHE A 244 18.77 16.52 -5.59
CA PHE A 244 19.26 17.29 -6.73
C PHE A 244 19.01 16.53 -8.04
N GLY A 245 19.27 15.22 -8.06
CA GLY A 245 19.03 14.37 -9.23
C GLY A 245 17.55 14.19 -9.60
N ILE A 246 16.62 14.31 -8.63
CA ILE A 246 15.17 14.26 -8.89
C ILE A 246 14.67 15.59 -9.47
N GLY A 247 15.33 16.72 -9.14
CA GLY A 247 14.93 18.06 -9.58
C GLY A 247 15.38 18.42 -11.01
N PHE A 248 16.29 17.64 -11.59
CA PHE A 248 16.78 17.76 -12.97
C PHE A 248 16.18 16.68 -13.87
#